data_2865113fbb8da309cc3ac5ec978ff715
#
_entry.id   2865113fbb8da309cc3ac5ec978ff715
#
_cell.length_a   1.000
_cell.length_b   1.000
_cell.length_c   1.000
_cell.angle_alpha   90.00
_cell.angle_beta   90.00
_cell.angle_gamma   90.00
#
_symmetry.space_group_name_H-M   'P 1'
#
loop_
_entity.id
_entity.type
_entity.pdbx_description
1 polymer ?
#
loop_
_entity_poly.entity_id
_entity_poly.type
_entity_poly.pdbx_seq_one_letter_code
_entity_poly.pdbx_strand_id
1 'polypeptide(L)'
;YLGKPFSGEFKMSEAELNIALDWVQSNFTFLDTSDTTIKSVLDRAAISIMRTGARIVQIDPYNFLTTAEDGVEGVLQINKLLVGLKQFSEQHDCAVILCAHPTKMYRSPDGSTPSPSGYDVSGSSAFFNIADAGLTVDREENGRSKITCWKSRFPWIGSVGSCVLEFNPLTGGFS
;
A
#
# COMPACT_ATOMS: atom_id res chain seq x y z
N TYR A 1 -16.99 -6.59 0.87
CA TYR A 1 -17.88 -6.44 -0.29
C TYR A 1 -19.35 -6.59 0.10
N LEU A 2 -19.75 -7.67 0.73
CA LEU A 2 -21.14 -7.92 1.12
C LEU A 2 -21.51 -7.39 2.50
N GLY A 3 -20.55 -6.92 3.30
CA GLY A 3 -20.76 -6.44 4.66
C GLY A 3 -21.21 -7.50 5.66
N LYS A 4 -20.96 -8.79 5.35
CA LYS A 4 -21.31 -9.93 6.20
C LYS A 4 -20.07 -10.60 6.78
N PRO A 5 -20.14 -11.14 8.01
CA PRO A 5 -19.01 -11.85 8.62
C PRO A 5 -18.73 -13.20 7.92
N PHE A 6 -17.51 -13.71 8.10
CA PHE A 6 -17.12 -15.04 7.64
C PHE A 6 -17.60 -16.17 8.54
N SER A 7 -17.95 -15.86 9.80
CA SER A 7 -18.36 -16.84 10.81
C SER A 7 -19.48 -16.31 11.69
N GLY A 8 -20.13 -17.19 12.44
CA GLY A 8 -21.24 -16.86 13.33
C GLY A 8 -22.62 -17.00 12.67
N GLU A 9 -23.65 -16.56 13.38
CA GLU A 9 -25.05 -16.72 12.96
C GLU A 9 -25.38 -15.95 11.66
N PHE A 10 -24.78 -14.77 11.50
CA PHE A 10 -24.99 -13.90 10.34
C PHE A 10 -23.90 -14.02 9.25
N LYS A 11 -23.18 -15.15 9.22
CA LYS A 11 -22.14 -15.39 8.21
C LYS A 11 -22.71 -15.43 6.80
N MET A 12 -21.81 -15.19 5.84
CA MET A 12 -22.16 -15.41 4.43
C MET A 12 -22.63 -16.84 4.20
N SER A 13 -23.68 -17.02 3.40
CA SER A 13 -24.03 -18.31 2.83
C SER A 13 -22.99 -18.74 1.80
N GLU A 14 -22.98 -20.02 1.43
CA GLU A 14 -22.08 -20.53 0.39
C GLU A 14 -22.27 -19.82 -0.95
N ALA A 15 -23.51 -19.52 -1.31
CA ALA A 15 -23.82 -18.77 -2.53
C ALA A 15 -23.25 -17.35 -2.49
N GLU A 16 -23.38 -16.64 -1.37
CA GLU A 16 -22.82 -15.31 -1.19
C GLU A 16 -21.28 -15.32 -1.17
N LEU A 17 -20.68 -16.35 -0.55
CA LEU A 17 -19.23 -16.53 -0.59
C LEU A 17 -18.73 -16.73 -2.03
N ASN A 18 -19.40 -17.56 -2.83
CA ASN A 18 -19.05 -17.77 -4.23
C ASN A 18 -19.15 -16.48 -5.04
N ILE A 19 -20.20 -15.69 -4.86
CA ILE A 19 -20.33 -14.36 -5.49
C ILE A 19 -19.16 -13.45 -5.11
N ALA A 20 -18.77 -13.44 -3.84
CA ALA A 20 -17.65 -12.62 -3.38
C ALA A 20 -16.30 -13.10 -3.96
N LEU A 21 -16.10 -14.42 -4.05
CA LEU A 21 -14.89 -15.01 -4.65
C LEU A 21 -14.82 -14.71 -6.15
N ASP A 22 -15.91 -14.84 -6.88
CA ASP A 22 -15.99 -14.51 -8.31
C ASP A 22 -15.64 -13.03 -8.54
N TRP A 23 -16.13 -12.14 -7.66
CA TRP A 23 -15.79 -10.73 -7.73
C TRP A 23 -14.28 -10.49 -7.48
N VAL A 24 -13.69 -11.14 -6.48
CA VAL A 24 -12.25 -11.04 -6.21
C VAL A 24 -11.46 -11.55 -7.42
N GLN A 25 -11.79 -12.72 -7.96
CA GLN A 25 -11.11 -13.30 -9.13
C GLN A 25 -11.19 -12.41 -10.37
N SER A 26 -12.32 -11.71 -10.53
CA SER A 26 -12.55 -10.83 -11.69
C SER A 26 -11.84 -9.49 -11.57
N ASN A 27 -11.50 -9.04 -10.35
CA ASN A 27 -10.96 -7.70 -10.10
C ASN A 27 -9.52 -7.71 -9.59
N PHE A 28 -8.99 -8.83 -9.12
CA PHE A 28 -7.64 -8.94 -8.57
C PHE A 28 -6.83 -10.02 -9.27
N THR A 29 -5.57 -9.71 -9.51
CA THR A 29 -4.56 -10.68 -9.96
C THR A 29 -3.44 -10.70 -8.93
N PHE A 30 -3.19 -11.86 -8.33
CA PHE A 30 -2.06 -12.06 -7.44
C PHE A 30 -0.87 -12.55 -8.24
N LEU A 31 0.24 -11.80 -8.15
CA LEU A 31 1.47 -12.15 -8.85
C LEU A 31 2.32 -13.09 -7.98
N ASP A 32 2.94 -14.07 -8.61
CA ASP A 32 3.95 -14.92 -7.95
C ASP A 32 5.16 -14.08 -7.55
N THR A 33 5.64 -14.27 -6.33
CA THR A 33 6.73 -13.54 -5.70
C THR A 33 7.99 -14.41 -5.49
N SER A 34 8.17 -15.48 -6.25
CA SER A 34 9.36 -16.34 -6.17
C SER A 34 10.66 -15.60 -6.50
N ASP A 35 10.58 -14.60 -7.40
CA ASP A 35 11.66 -13.66 -7.68
C ASP A 35 11.21 -12.24 -7.31
N THR A 36 11.84 -11.70 -6.29
CA THR A 36 11.52 -10.38 -5.70
C THR A 36 12.41 -9.26 -6.24
N THR A 37 13.22 -9.50 -7.29
CA THR A 37 13.93 -8.41 -7.94
C THR A 37 12.94 -7.41 -8.52
N ILE A 38 13.18 -6.11 -8.31
CA ILE A 38 12.27 -5.06 -8.78
C ILE A 38 11.99 -5.19 -10.29
N LYS A 39 12.99 -5.55 -11.06
CA LYS A 39 12.84 -5.77 -12.50
C LYS A 39 11.82 -6.88 -12.77
N SER A 40 11.98 -8.05 -12.17
CA SER A 40 11.09 -9.19 -12.37
C SER A 40 9.66 -8.88 -11.92
N VAL A 41 9.49 -8.18 -10.79
CA VAL A 41 8.18 -7.75 -10.29
C VAL A 41 7.49 -6.81 -11.28
N LEU A 42 8.20 -5.81 -11.80
CA LEU A 42 7.64 -4.85 -12.77
C LEU A 42 7.36 -5.50 -14.13
N ASP A 43 8.22 -6.41 -14.61
CA ASP A 43 7.98 -7.15 -15.86
C ASP A 43 6.68 -7.97 -15.78
N ARG A 44 6.45 -8.68 -14.65
CA ARG A 44 5.20 -9.43 -14.42
C ARG A 44 3.99 -8.52 -14.27
N ALA A 45 4.15 -7.39 -13.58
CA ALA A 45 3.07 -6.39 -13.46
C ALA A 45 2.69 -5.84 -14.83
N ALA A 46 3.67 -5.53 -15.69
CA ALA A 46 3.41 -5.06 -17.07
C ALA A 46 2.63 -6.10 -17.89
N ILE A 47 3.04 -7.38 -17.82
CA ILE A 47 2.32 -8.48 -18.46
C ILE A 47 0.88 -8.59 -17.94
N SER A 48 0.69 -8.47 -16.63
CA SER A 48 -0.64 -8.51 -16.01
C SER A 48 -1.51 -7.35 -16.48
N ILE A 49 -0.98 -6.13 -16.50
CA ILE A 49 -1.70 -4.94 -17.01
C ILE A 49 -2.16 -5.16 -18.45
N MET A 50 -1.24 -5.63 -19.32
CA MET A 50 -1.58 -5.89 -20.72
C MET A 50 -2.67 -6.96 -20.92
N ARG A 51 -2.69 -7.97 -20.05
CA ARG A 51 -3.65 -9.10 -20.15
C ARG A 51 -5.01 -8.79 -19.53
N THR A 52 -5.04 -8.03 -18.45
CA THR A 52 -6.26 -7.85 -17.62
C THR A 52 -6.81 -6.42 -17.68
N GLY A 53 -6.04 -5.46 -18.15
CA GLY A 53 -6.40 -4.05 -18.09
C GLY A 53 -6.30 -3.46 -16.68
N ALA A 54 -5.55 -4.09 -15.78
CA ALA A 54 -5.38 -3.60 -14.40
C ALA A 54 -4.83 -2.17 -14.39
N ARG A 55 -5.39 -1.32 -13.53
CA ARG A 55 -5.02 0.10 -13.40
C ARG A 55 -4.30 0.42 -12.09
N ILE A 56 -4.17 -0.56 -11.22
CA ILE A 56 -3.50 -0.43 -9.91
C ILE A 56 -2.55 -1.60 -9.74
N VAL A 57 -1.31 -1.31 -9.36
CA VAL A 57 -0.31 -2.28 -8.92
C VAL A 57 0.01 -2.00 -7.46
N GLN A 58 -0.27 -2.96 -6.58
CA GLN A 58 0.09 -2.87 -5.16
C GLN A 58 1.31 -3.74 -4.88
N ILE A 59 2.28 -3.17 -4.18
CA ILE A 59 3.48 -3.86 -3.68
C ILE A 59 3.45 -3.78 -2.16
N ASP A 60 3.34 -4.94 -1.49
CA ASP A 60 3.16 -5.03 -0.03
C ASP A 60 3.98 -6.18 0.56
N PRO A 61 5.03 -5.85 1.32
CA PRO A 61 5.69 -4.54 1.47
C PRO A 61 6.94 -4.39 0.58
N TYR A 62 7.42 -3.15 0.45
CA TYR A 62 8.62 -2.83 -0.34
C TYR A 62 9.90 -3.50 0.19
N ASN A 63 9.95 -3.80 1.48
CA ASN A 63 11.12 -4.40 2.14
C ASN A 63 11.53 -5.77 1.59
N PHE A 64 10.64 -6.44 0.87
CA PHE A 64 10.94 -7.71 0.19
C PHE A 64 11.49 -7.52 -1.23
N LEU A 65 11.44 -6.30 -1.76
CA LEU A 65 12.02 -6.04 -3.06
C LEU A 65 13.55 -6.02 -2.98
N THR A 66 14.18 -6.77 -3.88
CA THR A 66 15.62 -6.78 -4.04
C THR A 66 15.99 -6.03 -5.31
N THR A 67 17.09 -5.29 -5.26
CA THR A 67 17.69 -4.70 -6.46
C THR A 67 18.87 -5.57 -6.85
N ALA A 68 18.89 -6.02 -8.10
CA ALA A 68 19.92 -6.95 -8.61
C ALA A 68 21.29 -6.29 -8.84
N GLU A 69 21.47 -5.02 -8.46
CA GLU A 69 22.75 -4.32 -8.66
C GLU A 69 23.66 -4.51 -7.46
N ASP A 70 24.65 -5.36 -7.60
CA ASP A 70 25.78 -5.49 -6.66
C ASP A 70 26.51 -4.15 -6.55
N GLY A 71 26.71 -3.68 -5.31
CA GLY A 71 27.56 -2.52 -5.00
C GLY A 71 26.85 -1.18 -4.89
N VAL A 72 25.53 -1.09 -5.02
CA VAL A 72 24.76 0.13 -4.75
C VAL A 72 23.92 -0.11 -3.50
N GLU A 73 24.38 0.39 -2.36
CA GLU A 73 23.68 0.26 -1.09
C GLU A 73 23.04 1.58 -0.62
N GLY A 74 21.99 1.47 0.19
CA GLY A 74 21.40 2.57 0.93
C GLY A 74 20.51 3.51 0.11
N VAL A 75 20.68 4.82 0.34
CA VAL A 75 19.78 5.87 -0.19
C VAL A 75 19.72 5.90 -1.71
N LEU A 76 20.82 5.64 -2.41
CA LEU A 76 20.85 5.66 -3.87
C LEU A 76 20.04 4.52 -4.47
N GLN A 77 20.05 3.35 -3.85
CA GLN A 77 19.25 2.20 -4.24
C GLN A 77 17.76 2.47 -4.09
N ILE A 78 17.36 3.07 -2.96
CA ILE A 78 15.96 3.47 -2.70
C ILE A 78 15.51 4.51 -3.74
N ASN A 79 16.34 5.50 -4.04
CA ASN A 79 16.02 6.51 -5.05
C ASN A 79 15.79 5.88 -6.44
N LYS A 80 16.67 4.98 -6.89
CA LYS A 80 16.53 4.28 -8.17
C LYS A 80 15.24 3.47 -8.21
N LEU A 81 14.92 2.74 -7.13
CA LEU A 81 13.68 1.98 -7.02
C LEU A 81 12.46 2.88 -7.16
N LEU A 82 12.36 3.95 -6.38
CA LEU A 82 11.21 4.84 -6.38
C LEU A 82 11.03 5.58 -7.73
N VAL A 83 12.14 6.01 -8.34
CA VAL A 83 12.12 6.59 -9.69
C VAL A 83 11.64 5.56 -10.71
N GLY A 84 12.12 4.31 -10.62
CA GLY A 84 11.68 3.23 -11.50
C GLY A 84 10.19 2.94 -11.37
N LEU A 85 9.65 2.93 -10.15
CA LEU A 85 8.21 2.77 -9.92
C LEU A 85 7.40 3.93 -10.50
N LYS A 86 7.89 5.16 -10.38
CA LYS A 86 7.26 6.35 -10.96
C LYS A 86 7.23 6.26 -12.49
N GLN A 87 8.35 5.93 -13.12
CA GLN A 87 8.44 5.74 -14.56
C GLN A 87 7.53 4.61 -15.05
N PHE A 88 7.48 3.50 -14.33
CA PHE A 88 6.58 2.40 -14.61
C PHE A 88 5.11 2.83 -14.59
N SER A 89 4.71 3.57 -13.56
CA SER A 89 3.36 4.09 -13.42
C SER A 89 2.95 4.98 -14.61
N GLU A 90 3.85 5.87 -15.05
CA GLU A 90 3.64 6.74 -16.20
C GLU A 90 3.60 5.95 -17.52
N GLN A 91 4.52 5.01 -17.71
CA GLN A 91 4.62 4.19 -18.93
C GLN A 91 3.39 3.30 -19.15
N HIS A 92 2.81 2.76 -18.08
CA HIS A 92 1.70 1.81 -18.15
C HIS A 92 0.34 2.43 -17.80
N ASP A 93 0.28 3.75 -17.59
CA ASP A 93 -0.93 4.49 -17.22
C ASP A 93 -1.68 3.81 -16.04
N CYS A 94 -0.95 3.50 -14.97
CA CYS A 94 -1.46 2.84 -13.78
C CYS A 94 -1.00 3.53 -12.50
N ALA A 95 -1.74 3.34 -11.42
CA ALA A 95 -1.32 3.75 -10.08
C ALA A 95 -0.44 2.66 -9.46
N VAL A 96 0.67 3.06 -8.83
CA VAL A 96 1.49 2.15 -8.02
C VAL A 96 1.31 2.50 -6.54
N ILE A 97 0.81 1.55 -5.76
CA ILE A 97 0.68 1.64 -4.30
C ILE A 97 1.84 0.87 -3.68
N LEU A 98 2.73 1.57 -2.99
CA LEU A 98 3.87 0.96 -2.31
C LEU A 98 3.64 1.00 -0.80
N CYS A 99 3.45 -0.18 -0.19
CA CYS A 99 3.34 -0.32 1.25
C CYS A 99 4.74 -0.39 1.88
N ALA A 100 5.00 0.46 2.87
CA ALA A 100 6.27 0.54 3.54
C ALA A 100 6.08 0.64 5.05
N HIS A 101 6.99 0.06 5.82
CA HIS A 101 7.00 0.18 7.27
C HIS A 101 7.90 1.32 7.72
N PRO A 102 7.47 2.16 8.66
CA PRO A 102 8.32 3.19 9.24
C PRO A 102 9.44 2.55 10.08
N THR A 103 10.51 3.29 10.28
CA THR A 103 11.53 2.96 11.29
C THR A 103 10.92 3.04 12.69
N LYS A 104 11.65 2.53 13.68
CA LYS A 104 11.22 2.68 15.08
C LYS A 104 11.02 4.15 15.42
N MET A 105 9.76 4.51 15.72
CA MET A 105 9.40 5.84 16.17
C MET A 105 9.73 5.98 17.66
N TYR A 106 10.31 7.11 18.04
CA TYR A 106 10.55 7.44 19.46
C TYR A 106 9.25 8.02 20.04
N ARG A 107 8.90 7.56 21.24
CA ARG A 107 7.81 8.17 22.01
C ARG A 107 8.22 9.57 22.46
N SER A 108 7.31 10.52 22.29
CA SER A 108 7.45 11.85 22.86
C SER A 108 7.45 11.80 24.39
N PRO A 109 7.98 12.83 25.10
CA PRO A 109 7.99 12.87 26.56
C PRO A 109 6.60 12.75 27.22
N ASP A 110 5.55 13.10 26.49
CA ASP A 110 4.13 12.96 26.89
C ASP A 110 3.59 11.54 26.69
N GLY A 111 4.41 10.60 26.22
CA GLY A 111 4.04 9.20 25.94
C GLY A 111 3.38 8.97 24.59
N SER A 112 3.11 10.01 23.80
CA SER A 112 2.55 9.90 22.46
C SER A 112 3.60 9.44 21.45
N THR A 113 3.15 8.74 20.40
CA THR A 113 3.99 8.45 19.23
C THR A 113 3.42 9.25 18.05
N PRO A 114 4.20 10.14 17.41
CA PRO A 114 3.70 10.88 16.26
C PRO A 114 3.37 9.93 15.11
N SER A 115 2.34 10.27 14.32
CA SER A 115 2.04 9.53 13.09
C SER A 115 3.22 9.59 12.13
N PRO A 116 3.73 8.45 11.65
CA PRO A 116 4.83 8.44 10.70
C PRO A 116 4.45 9.07 9.36
N SER A 117 5.44 9.55 8.65
CA SER A 117 5.31 10.11 7.30
C SER A 117 6.31 9.45 6.36
N GLY A 118 6.37 9.89 5.11
CA GLY A 118 7.36 9.40 4.17
C GLY A 118 8.83 9.69 4.57
N TYR A 119 9.07 10.59 5.52
CA TYR A 119 10.41 10.83 6.08
C TYR A 119 10.84 9.75 7.08
N ASP A 120 9.89 9.03 7.65
CA ASP A 120 10.11 8.04 8.70
C ASP A 120 10.27 6.62 8.13
N VAL A 121 10.15 6.46 6.82
CA VAL A 121 10.43 5.19 6.14
C VAL A 121 11.95 5.01 6.04
N SER A 122 12.42 3.81 6.38
CA SER A 122 13.83 3.49 6.50
C SER A 122 14.69 4.03 5.36
N GLY A 123 15.64 4.85 5.71
CA GLY A 123 16.83 5.17 4.93
C GLY A 123 16.71 6.35 3.98
N SER A 124 15.54 6.97 3.73
CA SER A 124 15.53 8.05 2.73
C SER A 124 14.31 8.97 2.77
N SER A 125 14.56 10.29 2.69
CA SER A 125 13.52 11.28 2.37
C SER A 125 12.90 11.11 0.97
N ALA A 126 13.42 10.20 0.17
CA ALA A 126 12.94 9.93 -1.18
C ALA A 126 11.48 9.48 -1.21
N PHE A 127 11.04 8.70 -0.22
CA PHE A 127 9.64 8.31 -0.10
C PHE A 127 8.72 9.52 -0.04
N PHE A 128 9.10 10.53 0.76
CA PHE A 128 8.33 11.77 0.78
C PHE A 128 8.46 12.54 -0.54
N ASN A 129 9.67 12.67 -1.07
CA ASN A 129 9.93 13.55 -2.22
C ASN A 129 9.30 13.03 -3.52
N ILE A 130 9.37 11.71 -3.78
CA ILE A 130 8.97 11.11 -5.06
C ILE A 130 7.48 10.77 -5.09
N ALA A 131 6.87 10.34 -3.99
CA ALA A 131 5.46 10.01 -3.94
C ALA A 131 4.56 11.18 -4.39
N ASP A 132 3.48 10.89 -5.11
CA ASP A 132 2.45 11.87 -5.47
C ASP A 132 1.42 12.04 -4.34
N ALA A 133 1.13 10.97 -3.62
CA ALA A 133 0.33 10.96 -2.40
C ALA A 133 1.01 10.10 -1.34
N GLY A 134 0.81 10.44 -0.09
CA GLY A 134 1.33 9.67 1.02
C GLY A 134 0.29 9.56 2.14
N LEU A 135 0.07 8.32 2.57
CA LEU A 135 -0.90 7.98 3.59
C LEU A 135 -0.22 7.17 4.70
N THR A 136 -0.64 7.42 5.92
CA THR A 136 -0.30 6.57 7.06
C THR A 136 -1.58 6.03 7.68
N VAL A 137 -1.56 4.76 8.02
CA VAL A 137 -2.63 4.08 8.74
C VAL A 137 -2.11 3.72 10.12
N ASP A 138 -2.60 4.41 11.14
CA ASP A 138 -2.25 4.17 12.54
C ASP A 138 -3.42 3.48 13.24
N ARG A 139 -3.10 2.51 14.08
CA ARG A 139 -4.10 1.91 14.97
C ARG A 139 -4.01 2.55 16.35
N GLU A 140 -5.08 3.19 16.77
CA GLU A 140 -5.21 3.79 18.09
C GLU A 140 -5.49 2.72 19.17
N GLU A 141 -5.16 3.02 20.44
CA GLU A 141 -5.36 2.12 21.58
C GLU A 141 -6.84 1.73 21.80
N ASN A 142 -7.76 2.60 21.38
CA ASN A 142 -9.21 2.35 21.44
C ASN A 142 -9.74 1.45 20.31
N GLY A 143 -8.85 0.91 19.45
CA GLY A 143 -9.20 0.04 18.33
C GLY A 143 -9.63 0.78 17.06
N ARG A 144 -9.69 2.11 17.08
CA ARG A 144 -9.95 2.92 15.88
C ARG A 144 -8.69 3.01 15.01
N SER A 145 -8.89 3.30 13.73
CA SER A 145 -7.82 3.52 12.77
C SER A 145 -7.79 4.98 12.34
N LYS A 146 -6.66 5.64 12.57
CA LYS A 146 -6.42 7.01 12.08
C LYS A 146 -5.73 6.93 10.74
N ILE A 147 -6.32 7.55 9.72
CA ILE A 147 -5.72 7.68 8.40
C ILE A 147 -5.21 9.11 8.27
N THR A 148 -3.92 9.27 8.04
CA THR A 148 -3.28 10.57 7.86
C THR A 148 -2.75 10.69 6.44
N CYS A 149 -3.29 11.63 5.67
CA CYS A 149 -2.70 12.06 4.40
C CYS A 149 -1.65 13.13 4.71
N TRP A 150 -0.37 12.76 4.63
CA TRP A 150 0.74 13.68 4.88
C TRP A 150 1.27 14.34 3.60
N LYS A 151 0.85 13.86 2.42
CA LYS A 151 1.19 14.45 1.13
C LYS A 151 0.08 14.28 0.12
N SER A 152 -0.25 15.36 -0.57
CA SER A 152 -0.99 15.38 -1.83
C SER A 152 -0.28 16.35 -2.76
N ARG A 153 0.32 15.84 -3.84
CA ARG A 153 1.06 16.67 -4.81
C ARG A 153 0.11 17.55 -5.61
N PHE A 154 -1.09 17.05 -5.84
CA PHE A 154 -2.07 17.69 -6.71
C PHE A 154 -3.27 18.19 -5.88
N PRO A 155 -3.36 19.52 -5.61
CA PRO A 155 -4.42 20.08 -4.76
C PRO A 155 -5.85 19.79 -5.23
N TRP A 156 -6.04 19.58 -6.52
CA TRP A 156 -7.35 19.26 -7.10
C TRP A 156 -7.77 17.79 -6.91
N ILE A 157 -6.88 16.91 -6.47
CA ILE A 157 -7.20 15.51 -6.16
C ILE A 157 -7.53 15.34 -4.68
N GLY A 158 -6.85 16.07 -3.80
CA GLY A 158 -7.04 15.97 -2.37
C GLY A 158 -6.14 16.91 -1.59
N SER A 159 -6.35 16.96 -0.29
CA SER A 159 -5.59 17.78 0.66
C SER A 159 -4.96 16.93 1.75
N VAL A 160 -3.94 17.47 2.39
CA VAL A 160 -3.36 16.89 3.61
C VAL A 160 -4.37 17.01 4.76
N GLY A 161 -4.36 16.06 5.67
CA GLY A 161 -5.27 16.01 6.80
C GLY A 161 -5.39 14.61 7.36
N SER A 162 -6.27 14.42 8.33
CA SER A 162 -6.52 13.09 8.90
C SER A 162 -7.99 12.86 9.18
N CYS A 163 -8.40 11.59 9.14
CA CYS A 163 -9.69 11.12 9.60
C CYS A 163 -9.50 9.91 10.50
N VAL A 164 -10.51 9.62 11.31
CA VAL A 164 -10.54 8.44 12.17
C VAL A 164 -11.69 7.57 11.73
N LEU A 165 -11.41 6.29 11.55
CA LEU A 165 -12.38 5.28 11.13
C LEU A 165 -12.52 4.21 12.22
N GLU A 166 -13.71 3.69 12.38
CA GLU A 166 -13.99 2.55 13.25
C GLU A 166 -13.93 1.25 12.44
N PHE A 167 -13.13 0.32 12.91
CA PHE A 167 -13.03 -1.00 12.30
C PHE A 167 -14.10 -1.93 12.86
N ASN A 168 -14.90 -2.51 11.97
CA ASN A 168 -15.86 -3.55 12.34
C ASN A 168 -15.22 -4.94 12.14
N PRO A 169 -14.85 -5.65 13.21
CA PRO A 169 -14.17 -6.95 13.09
C PRO A 169 -15.08 -8.07 12.53
N LEU A 170 -16.40 -7.88 12.57
CA LEU A 170 -17.33 -8.87 12.02
C LEU A 170 -17.40 -8.82 10.51
N THR A 171 -17.32 -7.63 9.94
CA THR A 171 -17.45 -7.43 8.49
C THR A 171 -16.14 -7.10 7.79
N GLY A 172 -15.07 -6.77 8.56
CA GLY A 172 -13.81 -6.27 8.03
C GLY A 172 -13.91 -4.86 7.43
N GLY A 173 -15.03 -4.18 7.61
CA GLY A 173 -15.25 -2.84 7.06
C GLY A 173 -14.79 -1.74 8.00
N PHE A 174 -14.62 -0.55 7.45
CA PHE A 174 -14.35 0.69 8.17
C PHE A 174 -15.49 1.69 7.92
N SER A 175 -15.86 2.43 8.96
CA SER A 175 -16.90 3.46 8.91
C SER A 175 -16.49 4.71 9.67
#